data_6409d288ccd6980fc503cdeb89eda06d
#
_entry.id   6409d288ccd6980fc503cdeb89eda06d
#
_cell.length_a   1.000
_cell.length_b   1.000
_cell.length_c   1.000
_cell.angle_alpha   90.00
_cell.angle_beta   90.00
_cell.angle_gamma   90.00
#
_symmetry.space_group_name_H-M   'P 1'
#
loop_
_entity.id
_entity.type
_entity.pdbx_description
1 polymer ?
#
loop_
_entity_poly.entity_id
_entity_poly.type
_entity_poly.pdbx_seq_one_letter_code
_entity_poly.pdbx_strand_id
1 'polypeptide(L)'
;MNMRRGIPAEWRRAWSELVLRARQTVADGLVVGTSGNLSVRVGDAILVTPSGVPYDQLRPRDLLAVDRRGRPRAGTLAPTSELPLHLAIYDSTDAAAVVHTHALHATAVSTLVDELPPIHYMTAALGGPVRVAPYATYGSEELAAHTREALRDRTACLLRNHGTIAHGTTLRQAYEHTAQLEWMCHLWLTATSSRTHTPALLSRADLEAVSAKLAAYGQS
;
A
#
# COMPACT_ATOMS: atom_id res chain seq x y z
N MET A 1 8.44 9.59 -32.75
CA MET A 1 7.28 10.31 -32.19
C MET A 1 7.76 11.20 -31.05
N ASN A 2 7.39 12.49 -31.07
CA ASN A 2 8.10 13.62 -30.47
C ASN A 2 8.24 13.59 -28.91
N MET A 3 9.39 13.20 -28.38
CA MET A 3 9.75 13.24 -26.94
C MET A 3 10.17 14.64 -26.44
N ARG A 4 9.70 15.73 -27.03
CA ARG A 4 10.05 17.13 -26.66
C ARG A 4 8.94 17.90 -25.95
N ARG A 5 7.87 17.27 -25.48
CA ARG A 5 6.98 17.91 -24.52
C ARG A 5 7.57 17.71 -23.13
N GLY A 6 7.95 18.81 -22.46
CA GLY A 6 8.49 18.77 -21.12
C GLY A 6 7.54 18.05 -20.16
N ILE A 7 8.07 17.38 -19.13
CA ILE A 7 7.29 16.69 -18.09
C ILE A 7 6.25 17.65 -17.50
N PRO A 8 4.95 17.28 -17.43
CA PRO A 8 3.90 18.13 -16.87
C PRO A 8 4.21 18.57 -15.43
N ALA A 9 3.80 19.79 -15.07
CA ALA A 9 4.04 20.32 -13.72
C ALA A 9 3.36 19.49 -12.63
N GLU A 10 2.18 18.95 -12.92
CA GLU A 10 1.43 18.05 -12.04
C GLU A 10 2.20 16.74 -11.76
N TRP A 11 2.88 16.15 -12.78
CA TRP A 11 3.70 14.96 -12.58
C TRP A 11 4.92 15.25 -11.71
N ARG A 12 5.58 16.40 -11.89
CA ARG A 12 6.72 16.80 -11.04
C ARG A 12 6.30 16.97 -9.57
N ARG A 13 5.11 17.54 -9.33
CA ARG A 13 4.56 17.72 -7.99
C ARG A 13 4.25 16.37 -7.34
N ALA A 14 3.50 15.52 -8.04
CA ALA A 14 3.14 14.18 -7.56
C ALA A 14 4.40 13.31 -7.33
N TRP A 15 5.41 13.43 -8.21
CA TRP A 15 6.69 12.73 -8.04
C TRP A 15 7.45 13.21 -6.79
N SER A 16 7.47 14.52 -6.53
CA SER A 16 8.11 15.05 -5.33
C SER A 16 7.47 14.54 -4.05
N GLU A 17 6.14 14.46 -4.03
CA GLU A 17 5.40 13.86 -2.91
C GLU A 17 5.68 12.36 -2.79
N LEU A 18 5.73 11.63 -3.91
CA LEU A 18 6.04 10.20 -3.93
C LEU A 18 7.44 9.94 -3.35
N VAL A 19 8.46 10.69 -3.75
CA VAL A 19 9.82 10.59 -3.20
C VAL A 19 9.85 10.88 -1.71
N LEU A 20 9.13 11.91 -1.26
CA LEU A 20 9.02 12.24 0.16
C LEU A 20 8.42 11.08 0.95
N ARG A 21 7.31 10.51 0.50
CA ARG A 21 6.65 9.38 1.16
C ARG A 21 7.48 8.10 1.09
N ALA A 22 8.16 7.84 -0.02
CA ALA A 22 9.07 6.71 -0.13
C ALA A 22 10.20 6.78 0.91
N ARG A 23 10.79 7.95 1.12
CA ARG A 23 11.79 8.16 2.18
C ARG A 23 11.19 8.01 3.57
N GLN A 24 9.96 8.46 3.76
CA GLN A 24 9.27 8.32 5.04
C GLN A 24 9.02 6.84 5.38
N THR A 25 8.69 5.96 4.42
CA THR A 25 8.54 4.52 4.70
C THR A 25 9.83 3.89 5.26
N VAL A 26 11.00 4.37 4.83
CA VAL A 26 12.29 3.92 5.40
C VAL A 26 12.48 4.48 6.82
N ALA A 27 12.22 5.77 7.02
CA ALA A 27 12.37 6.42 8.33
C ALA A 27 11.46 5.80 9.39
N ASP A 28 10.25 5.38 9.00
CA ASP A 28 9.26 4.76 9.90
C ASP A 28 9.42 3.23 10.01
N GLY A 29 10.47 2.64 9.40
CA GLY A 29 10.76 1.21 9.50
C GLY A 29 9.78 0.30 8.73
N LEU A 30 9.02 0.86 7.80
CA LEU A 30 8.08 0.10 6.98
C LEU A 30 8.74 -0.58 5.77
N VAL A 31 9.97 -0.17 5.43
CA VAL A 31 10.75 -0.66 4.30
C VAL A 31 12.18 -0.94 4.75
N VAL A 32 12.72 -2.07 4.32
CA VAL A 32 14.12 -2.47 4.55
C VAL A 32 14.84 -2.57 3.21
N GLY A 33 15.99 -1.90 3.09
CA GLY A 33 16.77 -1.87 1.86
C GLY A 33 16.03 -1.19 0.71
N THR A 34 15.86 -1.92 -0.40
CA THR A 34 15.13 -1.47 -1.59
C THR A 34 13.80 -2.21 -1.78
N SER A 35 13.33 -2.90 -0.74
CA SER A 35 12.04 -3.60 -0.75
C SER A 35 10.88 -2.60 -0.65
N GLY A 36 9.72 -3.02 -1.16
CA GLY A 36 8.56 -2.12 -1.22
C GLY A 36 8.60 -1.15 -2.40
N ASN A 37 7.45 -0.57 -2.71
CA ASN A 37 7.28 0.34 -3.85
C ASN A 37 5.99 1.15 -3.70
N LEU A 38 6.01 2.35 -4.29
CA LEU A 38 4.90 3.30 -4.23
C LEU A 38 4.53 3.75 -5.64
N SER A 39 3.24 4.03 -5.85
CA SER A 39 2.79 4.67 -7.07
C SER A 39 1.66 5.67 -6.84
N VAL A 40 1.52 6.60 -7.80
CA VAL A 40 0.46 7.61 -7.82
C VAL A 40 -0.10 7.71 -9.23
N ARG A 41 -1.43 7.68 -9.37
CA ARG A 41 -2.13 7.91 -10.62
C ARG A 41 -2.37 9.42 -10.81
N VAL A 42 -1.93 9.96 -11.96
CA VAL A 42 -2.14 11.34 -12.35
C VAL A 42 -2.72 11.35 -13.78
N GLY A 43 -4.01 11.53 -13.87
CA GLY A 43 -4.73 11.38 -15.14
C GLY A 43 -4.65 9.96 -15.69
N ASP A 44 -4.10 9.83 -16.90
CA ASP A 44 -3.88 8.55 -17.59
C ASP A 44 -2.48 7.93 -17.34
N ALA A 45 -1.66 8.60 -16.51
CA ALA A 45 -0.33 8.15 -16.17
C ALA A 45 -0.27 7.64 -14.72
N ILE A 46 0.63 6.69 -14.50
CA ILE A 46 1.00 6.15 -13.18
C ILE A 46 2.48 6.45 -12.97
N LEU A 47 2.78 7.31 -11.99
CA LEU A 47 4.13 7.52 -11.52
C LEU A 47 4.45 6.42 -10.51
N VAL A 48 5.60 5.77 -10.64
CA VAL A 48 5.96 4.62 -9.82
C VAL A 48 7.44 4.64 -9.46
N THR A 49 7.79 4.15 -8.28
CA THR A 49 9.19 4.04 -7.86
C THR A 49 9.95 3.06 -8.74
N PRO A 50 11.22 3.36 -9.09
CA PRO A 50 12.05 2.47 -9.88
C PRO A 50 12.49 1.24 -9.08
N SER A 51 12.79 0.16 -9.79
CA SER A 51 13.33 -1.07 -9.21
C SER A 51 14.76 -0.87 -8.70
N GLY A 52 15.04 -1.38 -7.49
CA GLY A 52 16.40 -1.48 -6.93
C GLY A 52 17.09 -0.16 -6.60
N VAL A 53 16.39 0.97 -6.60
CA VAL A 53 16.95 2.27 -6.23
C VAL A 53 16.62 2.60 -4.77
N PRO A 54 17.61 2.78 -3.89
CA PRO A 54 17.37 3.21 -2.51
C PRO A 54 16.65 4.54 -2.46
N TYR A 55 15.67 4.68 -1.57
CA TYR A 55 14.79 5.85 -1.53
C TYR A 55 15.49 7.15 -1.13
N ASP A 56 16.57 7.09 -0.35
CA ASP A 56 17.44 8.24 -0.04
C ASP A 56 18.16 8.77 -1.27
N GLN A 57 18.39 7.93 -2.29
CA GLN A 57 19.04 8.29 -3.54
C GLN A 57 18.06 8.77 -4.63
N LEU A 58 16.74 8.55 -4.48
CA LEU A 58 15.75 9.06 -5.43
C LEU A 58 15.76 10.57 -5.52
N ARG A 59 15.73 11.10 -6.75
CA ARG A 59 15.84 12.53 -7.06
C ARG A 59 14.72 12.99 -8.01
N PRO A 60 14.46 14.29 -8.12
CA PRO A 60 13.46 14.81 -9.06
C PRO A 60 13.66 14.39 -10.52
N ARG A 61 14.91 14.17 -10.95
CA ARG A 61 15.25 13.73 -12.31
C ARG A 61 14.92 12.26 -12.58
N ASP A 62 14.74 11.46 -11.54
CA ASP A 62 14.46 10.02 -11.63
C ASP A 62 12.96 9.74 -11.82
N LEU A 63 12.17 10.79 -12.12
CA LEU A 63 10.74 10.68 -12.40
C LEU A 63 10.50 9.61 -13.46
N LEU A 64 9.66 8.65 -13.09
CA LEU A 64 9.28 7.51 -13.89
C LEU A 64 7.76 7.45 -13.99
N ALA A 65 7.24 7.36 -15.21
CA ALA A 65 5.82 7.26 -15.47
C ALA A 65 5.53 6.18 -16.52
N VAL A 66 4.47 5.44 -16.29
CA VAL A 66 3.92 4.44 -17.22
C VAL A 66 2.46 4.76 -17.53
N ASP A 67 1.91 4.20 -18.59
CA ASP A 67 0.47 4.20 -18.82
C ASP A 67 -0.23 3.03 -18.07
N ARG A 68 -1.55 2.94 -18.17
CA ARG A 68 -2.34 1.86 -17.53
C ARG A 68 -1.99 0.45 -18.01
N ARG A 69 -1.25 0.32 -19.10
CA ARG A 69 -0.76 -0.96 -19.64
C ARG A 69 0.71 -1.20 -19.27
N GLY A 70 1.28 -0.39 -18.37
CA GLY A 70 2.69 -0.50 -17.99
C GLY A 70 3.70 0.01 -19.03
N ARG A 71 3.26 0.63 -20.12
CA ARG A 71 4.17 1.12 -21.18
C ARG A 71 4.80 2.45 -20.74
N PRO A 72 6.11 2.62 -20.93
CA PRO A 72 6.82 3.84 -20.53
C PRO A 72 6.22 5.12 -21.14
N ARG A 73 6.04 6.14 -20.33
CA ARG A 73 5.60 7.49 -20.70
C ARG A 73 6.69 8.54 -20.42
N ALA A 74 7.45 8.36 -19.35
CA ALA A 74 8.60 9.21 -19.01
C ALA A 74 9.59 8.45 -18.13
N GLY A 75 10.83 8.96 -18.09
CA GLY A 75 11.93 8.35 -17.34
C GLY A 75 12.72 7.32 -18.15
N THR A 76 13.87 6.93 -17.59
CA THR A 76 14.81 5.97 -18.24
C THR A 76 15.09 4.76 -17.36
N LEU A 77 14.68 4.82 -16.07
CA LEU A 77 14.83 3.71 -15.15
C LEU A 77 13.75 2.64 -15.39
N ALA A 78 14.02 1.41 -14.99
CA ALA A 78 13.02 0.35 -14.99
C ALA A 78 12.01 0.59 -13.85
N PRO A 79 10.71 0.44 -14.08
CA PRO A 79 9.72 0.47 -13.01
C PRO A 79 9.94 -0.69 -12.04
N THR A 80 9.35 -0.61 -10.85
CA THR A 80 9.34 -1.73 -9.91
C THR A 80 8.94 -3.04 -10.59
N SER A 81 9.57 -4.13 -10.20
CA SER A 81 9.22 -5.49 -10.67
C SER A 81 7.78 -5.89 -10.30
N GLU A 82 7.17 -5.18 -9.33
CA GLU A 82 5.81 -5.41 -8.87
C GLU A 82 4.78 -4.45 -9.52
N LEU A 83 5.13 -3.83 -10.63
CA LEU A 83 4.21 -3.02 -11.41
C LEU A 83 2.87 -3.71 -11.72
N PRO A 84 2.81 -5.03 -12.05
CA PRO A 84 1.54 -5.73 -12.26
C PRO A 84 0.58 -5.61 -11.06
N LEU A 85 1.11 -5.69 -9.84
CA LEU A 85 0.35 -5.55 -8.60
C LEU A 85 -0.32 -4.16 -8.50
N HIS A 86 0.43 -3.08 -8.80
CA HIS A 86 -0.12 -1.72 -8.80
C HIS A 86 -1.19 -1.53 -9.88
N LEU A 87 -0.91 -2.01 -11.09
CA LEU A 87 -1.86 -1.89 -12.21
C LEU A 87 -3.18 -2.60 -11.91
N ALA A 88 -3.13 -3.81 -11.34
CA ALA A 88 -4.31 -4.58 -10.97
C ALA A 88 -5.19 -3.85 -9.94
N ILE A 89 -4.59 -3.10 -9.00
CA ILE A 89 -5.33 -2.29 -8.03
C ILE A 89 -5.99 -1.09 -8.72
N TYR A 90 -5.25 -0.36 -9.58
CA TYR A 90 -5.84 0.77 -10.32
C TYR A 90 -6.94 0.37 -11.29
N ASP A 91 -6.91 -0.86 -11.80
CA ASP A 91 -7.95 -1.38 -12.70
C ASP A 91 -9.20 -1.87 -11.97
N SER A 92 -9.08 -2.25 -10.69
CA SER A 92 -10.17 -2.81 -9.90
C SER A 92 -10.75 -1.87 -8.84
N THR A 93 -10.15 -0.69 -8.65
CA THR A 93 -10.55 0.28 -7.62
C THR A 93 -10.46 1.73 -8.13
N ASP A 94 -11.05 2.66 -7.37
CA ASP A 94 -10.90 4.11 -7.60
C ASP A 94 -9.62 4.69 -6.96
N ALA A 95 -8.67 3.83 -6.58
CA ALA A 95 -7.42 4.27 -5.97
C ALA A 95 -6.69 5.33 -6.81
N ALA A 96 -6.18 6.36 -6.17
CA ALA A 96 -5.26 7.32 -6.78
C ALA A 96 -3.81 7.07 -6.36
N ALA A 97 -3.57 6.27 -5.34
CA ALA A 97 -2.24 5.89 -4.89
C ALA A 97 -2.21 4.48 -4.28
N VAL A 98 -1.05 3.84 -4.39
CA VAL A 98 -0.77 2.50 -3.85
C VAL A 98 0.58 2.54 -3.12
N VAL A 99 0.62 1.93 -1.94
CA VAL A 99 1.82 1.77 -1.11
C VAL A 99 1.99 0.29 -0.78
N HIS A 100 3.10 -0.28 -1.21
CA HIS A 100 3.53 -1.64 -0.86
C HIS A 100 4.77 -1.58 0.02
N THR A 101 4.76 -2.33 1.13
CA THR A 101 5.87 -2.36 2.09
C THR A 101 6.13 -3.77 2.61
N HIS A 102 7.34 -3.97 3.15
CA HIS A 102 7.74 -5.19 3.85
C HIS A 102 7.84 -4.94 5.36
N ALA A 103 6.84 -4.26 5.92
CA ALA A 103 6.76 -3.92 7.33
C ALA A 103 6.80 -5.17 8.21
N LEU A 104 7.59 -5.13 9.27
CA LEU A 104 8.02 -6.31 10.03
C LEU A 104 6.85 -7.06 10.67
N HIS A 105 6.00 -6.35 11.43
CA HIS A 105 4.91 -6.98 12.18
C HIS A 105 3.81 -7.48 11.23
N ALA A 106 3.52 -6.72 10.20
CA ALA A 106 2.56 -7.11 9.18
C ALA A 106 3.03 -8.35 8.41
N THR A 107 4.32 -8.41 8.04
CA THR A 107 4.90 -9.60 7.42
C THR A 107 4.83 -10.80 8.36
N ALA A 108 5.16 -10.63 9.66
CA ALA A 108 5.05 -11.71 10.65
C ALA A 108 3.60 -12.20 10.77
N VAL A 109 2.62 -11.30 10.90
CA VAL A 109 1.20 -11.66 10.98
C VAL A 109 0.75 -12.41 9.74
N SER A 110 1.22 -12.02 8.54
CA SER A 110 0.86 -12.70 7.30
C SER A 110 1.24 -14.18 7.27
N THR A 111 2.21 -14.61 8.10
CA THR A 111 2.63 -16.01 8.20
C THR A 111 1.80 -16.82 9.20
N LEU A 112 1.03 -16.16 10.06
CA LEU A 112 0.36 -16.78 11.20
C LEU A 112 -1.14 -16.98 11.02
N VAL A 113 -1.80 -16.08 10.28
CA VAL A 113 -3.26 -16.05 10.12
C VAL A 113 -3.67 -15.87 8.66
N ASP A 114 -4.92 -16.21 8.33
CA ASP A 114 -5.50 -15.94 7.01
C ASP A 114 -6.20 -14.58 6.97
N GLU A 115 -6.47 -14.01 8.14
CA GLU A 115 -7.08 -12.69 8.29
C GLU A 115 -6.63 -12.08 9.63
N LEU A 116 -6.17 -10.83 9.64
CA LEU A 116 -5.97 -10.06 10.88
C LEU A 116 -7.35 -9.72 11.44
N PRO A 117 -7.71 -10.25 12.63
CA PRO A 117 -9.02 -10.02 13.21
C PRO A 117 -9.18 -8.56 13.69
N PRO A 118 -10.42 -8.12 14.00
CA PRO A 118 -10.71 -6.74 14.39
C PRO A 118 -10.25 -6.45 15.83
N ILE A 119 -8.96 -6.41 16.03
CA ILE A 119 -8.31 -6.15 17.34
C ILE A 119 -8.42 -4.68 17.76
N HIS A 120 -8.67 -3.76 16.83
CA HIS A 120 -8.73 -2.33 17.09
C HIS A 120 -9.81 -1.67 16.22
N TYR A 121 -10.44 -0.61 16.72
CA TYR A 121 -11.54 0.08 16.03
C TYR A 121 -11.12 0.66 14.67
N MET A 122 -9.84 1.01 14.46
CA MET A 122 -9.32 1.46 13.18
C MET A 122 -9.33 0.38 12.08
N THR A 123 -9.64 -0.86 12.40
CA THR A 123 -9.99 -1.90 11.41
C THR A 123 -11.12 -1.41 10.48
N ALA A 124 -12.04 -0.59 11.01
CA ALA A 124 -13.11 0.02 10.23
C ALA A 124 -12.59 0.96 9.11
N ALA A 125 -11.48 1.68 9.34
CA ALA A 125 -10.88 2.57 8.35
C ALA A 125 -10.29 1.79 7.15
N LEU A 126 -9.95 0.52 7.34
CA LEU A 126 -9.47 -0.37 6.28
C LEU A 126 -10.59 -1.16 5.57
N GLY A 127 -11.85 -0.90 5.94
CA GLY A 127 -13.03 -1.56 5.38
C GLY A 127 -13.43 -2.84 6.13
N GLY A 128 -12.77 -3.18 7.24
CA GLY A 128 -13.04 -4.38 8.06
C GLY A 128 -11.80 -5.24 8.30
N PRO A 129 -11.96 -6.48 8.81
CA PRO A 129 -10.86 -7.41 9.03
C PRO A 129 -9.97 -7.56 7.79
N VAL A 130 -8.65 -7.54 8.00
CA VAL A 130 -7.67 -7.44 6.90
C VAL A 130 -7.24 -8.82 6.44
N ARG A 131 -7.58 -9.16 5.20
CA ARG A 131 -7.30 -10.47 4.60
C ARG A 131 -5.82 -10.63 4.27
N VAL A 132 -5.37 -11.89 4.26
CA VAL A 132 -4.04 -12.27 3.77
C VAL A 132 -4.21 -12.88 2.39
N ALA A 133 -3.66 -12.23 1.37
CA ALA A 133 -3.59 -12.78 0.02
C ALA A 133 -2.68 -14.01 0.02
N PRO A 134 -3.05 -15.14 -0.62
CA PRO A 134 -2.20 -16.32 -0.73
C PRO A 134 -0.83 -16.00 -1.33
N TYR A 135 0.19 -16.77 -0.93
CA TYR A 135 1.53 -16.59 -1.48
C TYR A 135 1.54 -16.86 -2.99
N ALA A 136 2.21 -15.99 -3.70
CA ALA A 136 2.69 -16.19 -5.06
C ALA A 136 4.01 -15.42 -5.24
N THR A 137 4.77 -15.77 -6.26
CA THR A 137 6.07 -15.10 -6.53
C THR A 137 5.85 -13.62 -6.80
N TYR A 138 6.69 -12.77 -6.21
CA TYR A 138 6.63 -11.31 -6.43
C TYR A 138 6.67 -10.96 -7.92
N GLY A 139 5.93 -9.93 -8.31
CA GLY A 139 5.83 -9.47 -9.70
C GLY A 139 5.00 -10.36 -10.62
N SER A 140 4.40 -11.46 -10.12
CA SER A 140 3.56 -12.35 -10.93
C SER A 140 2.12 -11.82 -11.07
N GLU A 141 1.46 -12.18 -12.16
CA GLU A 141 0.03 -11.96 -12.37
C GLU A 141 -0.84 -12.72 -11.34
N GLU A 142 -0.35 -13.86 -10.85
CA GLU A 142 -0.99 -14.64 -9.80
C GLU A 142 -1.06 -13.85 -8.49
N LEU A 143 0.06 -13.23 -8.06
CA LEU A 143 0.07 -12.36 -6.88
C LEU A 143 -0.88 -11.18 -7.06
N ALA A 144 -0.90 -10.57 -8.24
CA ALA A 144 -1.82 -9.47 -8.54
C ALA A 144 -3.29 -9.90 -8.45
N ALA A 145 -3.63 -11.10 -8.91
CA ALA A 145 -4.98 -11.66 -8.82
C ALA A 145 -5.37 -11.95 -7.36
N HIS A 146 -4.51 -12.58 -6.57
CA HIS A 146 -4.72 -12.85 -5.14
C HIS A 146 -4.92 -11.56 -4.35
N THR A 147 -4.10 -10.55 -4.63
CA THR A 147 -4.18 -9.24 -3.98
C THR A 147 -5.50 -8.54 -4.29
N ARG A 148 -5.94 -8.54 -5.55
CA ARG A 148 -7.22 -7.96 -5.95
C ARG A 148 -8.39 -8.60 -5.21
N GLU A 149 -8.37 -9.93 -5.03
CA GLU A 149 -9.40 -10.65 -4.26
C GLU A 149 -9.36 -10.27 -2.78
N ALA A 150 -8.17 -10.20 -2.17
CA ALA A 150 -8.01 -9.83 -0.77
C ALA A 150 -8.44 -8.37 -0.50
N LEU A 151 -8.28 -7.48 -1.48
CA LEU A 151 -8.68 -6.06 -1.41
C LEU A 151 -10.18 -5.82 -1.71
N ARG A 152 -10.99 -6.83 -2.03
CA ARG A 152 -12.43 -6.61 -2.26
C ARG A 152 -13.07 -5.99 -1.02
N ASP A 153 -13.64 -4.78 -1.14
CA ASP A 153 -14.20 -3.97 -0.05
C ASP A 153 -13.20 -3.63 1.06
N ARG A 154 -11.90 -3.60 0.75
CA ARG A 154 -10.81 -3.26 1.67
C ARG A 154 -9.86 -2.26 1.03
N THR A 155 -9.25 -1.42 1.86
CA THR A 155 -8.23 -0.46 1.41
C THR A 155 -6.80 -0.95 1.68
N ALA A 156 -6.65 -2.09 2.36
CA ALA A 156 -5.37 -2.72 2.61
C ALA A 156 -5.51 -4.24 2.76
N CYS A 157 -4.47 -4.98 2.44
CA CYS A 157 -4.34 -6.41 2.74
C CYS A 157 -2.89 -6.78 3.09
N LEU A 158 -2.74 -7.94 3.70
CA LEU A 158 -1.46 -8.61 3.91
C LEU A 158 -1.17 -9.53 2.72
N LEU A 159 0.11 -9.70 2.41
CA LEU A 159 0.60 -10.64 1.40
C LEU A 159 1.36 -11.76 2.12
N ARG A 160 0.95 -13.00 1.96
CA ARG A 160 1.52 -14.17 2.64
C ARG A 160 3.04 -14.24 2.46
N ASN A 161 3.81 -14.26 3.57
CA ASN A 161 5.28 -14.35 3.59
C ASN A 161 5.98 -13.23 2.78
N HIS A 162 5.34 -12.05 2.64
CA HIS A 162 5.86 -11.01 1.78
C HIS A 162 5.79 -9.62 2.45
N GLY A 163 4.59 -9.11 2.72
CA GLY A 163 4.43 -7.78 3.29
C GLY A 163 2.99 -7.30 3.25
N THR A 164 2.82 -6.01 2.96
CA THR A 164 1.51 -5.34 2.90
C THR A 164 1.30 -4.63 1.58
N ILE A 165 0.04 -4.40 1.24
CA ILE A 165 -0.33 -3.43 0.24
C ILE A 165 -1.54 -2.63 0.72
N ALA A 166 -1.49 -1.32 0.53
CA ALA A 166 -2.58 -0.42 0.83
C ALA A 166 -2.79 0.59 -0.30
N HIS A 167 -4.02 1.04 -0.46
CA HIS A 167 -4.36 2.07 -1.43
C HIS A 167 -5.23 3.16 -0.81
N GLY A 168 -5.36 4.28 -1.54
CA GLY A 168 -6.17 5.40 -1.12
C GLY A 168 -6.47 6.38 -2.26
N THR A 169 -7.32 7.35 -1.98
CA THR A 169 -7.65 8.45 -2.90
C THR A 169 -6.54 9.51 -2.96
N THR A 170 -5.57 9.43 -2.04
CA THR A 170 -4.34 10.22 -2.02
C THR A 170 -3.16 9.35 -1.58
N LEU A 171 -1.94 9.75 -1.92
CA LEU A 171 -0.73 9.07 -1.46
C LEU A 171 -0.60 9.13 0.06
N ARG A 172 -0.99 10.25 0.67
CA ARG A 172 -1.04 10.40 2.12
C ARG A 172 -1.95 9.34 2.75
N GLN A 173 -3.17 9.17 2.23
CA GLN A 173 -4.13 8.20 2.76
C GLN A 173 -3.62 6.76 2.60
N ALA A 174 -3.09 6.38 1.43
CA ALA A 174 -2.51 5.05 1.22
C ALA A 174 -1.36 4.75 2.20
N TYR A 175 -0.53 5.76 2.47
CA TYR A 175 0.55 5.68 3.47
C TYR A 175 -0.01 5.51 4.90
N GLU A 176 -1.02 6.31 5.29
CA GLU A 176 -1.65 6.23 6.61
C GLU A 176 -2.31 4.86 6.83
N HIS A 177 -2.95 4.28 5.81
CA HIS A 177 -3.48 2.91 5.86
C HIS A 177 -2.37 1.87 6.10
N THR A 178 -1.22 2.03 5.43
CA THR A 178 -0.06 1.14 5.62
C THR A 178 0.48 1.21 7.05
N ALA A 179 0.71 2.42 7.56
CA ALA A 179 1.21 2.63 8.91
C ALA A 179 0.22 2.12 9.98
N GLN A 180 -1.08 2.35 9.76
CA GLN A 180 -2.14 1.85 10.64
C GLN A 180 -2.19 0.31 10.64
N LEU A 181 -2.03 -0.32 9.47
CA LEU A 181 -2.01 -1.78 9.37
C LEU A 181 -0.80 -2.37 10.11
N GLU A 182 0.39 -1.83 9.93
CA GLU A 182 1.60 -2.26 10.64
C GLU A 182 1.41 -2.13 12.16
N TRP A 183 0.88 -0.99 12.63
CA TRP A 183 0.60 -0.78 14.04
C TRP A 183 -0.40 -1.80 14.59
N MET A 184 -1.48 -2.11 13.87
CA MET A 184 -2.47 -3.11 14.30
C MET A 184 -1.88 -4.54 14.31
N CYS A 185 -0.99 -4.86 13.38
CA CYS A 185 -0.27 -6.12 13.39
C CYS A 185 0.64 -6.23 14.61
N HIS A 186 1.37 -5.17 14.96
CA HIS A 186 2.15 -5.11 16.19
C HIS A 186 1.28 -5.27 17.44
N LEU A 187 0.16 -4.56 17.50
CA LEU A 187 -0.81 -4.69 18.61
C LEU A 187 -1.30 -6.13 18.74
N TRP A 188 -1.68 -6.78 17.63
CA TRP A 188 -2.16 -8.16 17.63
C TRP A 188 -1.10 -9.14 18.13
N LEU A 189 0.14 -9.05 17.63
CA LEU A 189 1.26 -9.87 18.09
C LEU A 189 1.53 -9.68 19.58
N THR A 190 1.50 -8.43 20.06
CA THR A 190 1.69 -8.10 21.47
C THR A 190 0.59 -8.69 22.33
N ALA A 191 -0.67 -8.52 21.94
CA ALA A 191 -1.82 -9.03 22.70
C ALA A 191 -1.86 -10.57 22.73
N THR A 192 -1.50 -11.24 21.62
CA THR A 192 -1.50 -12.69 21.52
C THR A 192 -0.26 -13.35 22.13
N SER A 193 0.77 -12.59 22.53
CA SER A 193 1.92 -13.11 23.27
C SER A 193 1.55 -13.62 24.69
N SER A 194 0.40 -13.17 25.22
CA SER A 194 -0.14 -13.71 26.47
C SER A 194 -0.57 -15.16 26.29
N ARG A 195 -0.03 -16.04 27.12
CA ARG A 195 -0.43 -17.47 27.14
C ARG A 195 -1.67 -17.75 27.97
N THR A 196 -2.16 -16.76 28.72
CA THR A 196 -3.23 -16.92 29.72
C THR A 196 -4.55 -16.25 29.32
N HIS A 197 -4.51 -15.37 28.32
CA HIS A 197 -5.68 -14.60 27.90
C HIS A 197 -5.80 -14.55 26.39
N THR A 198 -7.03 -14.64 25.90
CA THR A 198 -7.36 -14.40 24.48
C THR A 198 -7.75 -12.92 24.32
N PRO A 199 -7.23 -12.22 23.33
CA PRO A 199 -7.62 -10.84 23.07
C PRO A 199 -9.12 -10.70 22.80
N ALA A 200 -9.74 -9.66 23.33
CA ALA A 200 -11.09 -9.28 22.97
C ALA A 200 -11.11 -8.70 21.55
N LEU A 201 -12.06 -9.13 20.76
CA LEU A 201 -12.25 -8.67 19.38
C LEU A 201 -13.53 -7.85 19.27
N LEU A 202 -13.53 -6.86 18.38
CA LEU A 202 -14.71 -6.06 18.08
C LEU A 202 -15.70 -6.86 17.22
N SER A 203 -16.97 -6.66 17.45
CA SER A 203 -18.03 -7.21 16.64
C SER A 203 -18.19 -6.43 15.31
N ARG A 204 -18.92 -7.01 14.37
CA ARG A 204 -19.30 -6.31 13.13
C ARG A 204 -20.09 -5.03 13.43
N ALA A 205 -20.99 -5.06 14.39
CA ALA A 205 -21.80 -3.91 14.79
C ALA A 205 -20.93 -2.77 15.36
N ASP A 206 -19.88 -3.11 16.14
CA ASP A 206 -18.92 -2.12 16.64
C ASP A 206 -18.18 -1.44 15.47
N LEU A 207 -17.73 -2.21 14.48
CA LEU A 207 -17.04 -1.66 13.30
C LEU A 207 -17.97 -0.79 12.44
N GLU A 208 -19.23 -1.17 12.26
CA GLU A 208 -20.23 -0.38 11.53
C GLU A 208 -20.50 0.97 12.25
N ALA A 209 -20.60 0.97 13.56
CA ALA A 209 -20.75 2.18 14.36
C ALA A 209 -19.52 3.10 14.23
N VAL A 210 -18.31 2.53 14.21
CA VAL A 210 -17.07 3.30 14.00
C VAL A 210 -17.01 3.86 12.59
N SER A 211 -17.36 3.08 11.57
CA SER A 211 -17.36 3.54 10.15
C SER A 211 -18.26 4.76 9.98
N ALA A 212 -19.47 4.75 10.59
CA ALA A 212 -20.37 5.90 10.56
C ALA A 212 -19.77 7.15 11.22
N LYS A 213 -19.03 6.98 12.32
CA LYS A 213 -18.32 8.08 12.98
C LYS A 213 -17.14 8.59 12.15
N LEU A 214 -16.34 7.69 11.56
CA LEU A 214 -15.18 8.07 10.73
C LEU A 214 -15.62 8.86 9.50
N ALA A 215 -16.76 8.53 8.88
CA ALA A 215 -17.30 9.27 7.75
C ALA A 215 -17.67 10.73 8.10
N ALA A 216 -17.99 11.00 9.37
CA ALA A 216 -18.30 12.34 9.88
C ALA A 216 -17.09 13.00 10.59
N TYR A 217 -15.95 12.30 10.68
CA TYR A 217 -14.77 12.77 11.39
C TYR A 217 -13.85 13.53 10.45
N GLY A 218 -13.54 14.73 10.81
CA GLY A 218 -12.62 15.61 10.10
C GLY A 218 -13.10 17.06 10.28
N GLN A 219 -12.15 17.99 10.35
CA GLN A 219 -12.50 19.41 10.23
C GLN A 219 -12.77 19.67 8.76
N SER A 220 -14.01 20.06 8.45
CA SER A 220 -14.46 20.56 7.14
C SER A 220 -13.73 21.85 6.77
#